data_b51f3749f1bc71eb56e706f27467de57
#
_entry.id   b51f3749f1bc71eb56e706f27467de57
#
_cell.length_a   1.000
_cell.length_b   1.000
_cell.length_c   1.000
_cell.angle_alpha   90.00
_cell.angle_beta   90.00
_cell.angle_gamma   90.00
#
_symmetry.space_group_name_H-M   'P 1'
#
loop_
_entity.id
_entity.type
_entity.pdbx_description
1 polymer ?
#
loop_
_entity_poly.entity_id
_entity_poly.type
_entity_poly.pdbx_seq_one_letter_code
_entity_poly.pdbx_strand_id
1 'polypeptide(L)'
;HQDWIQTQIARQTARAAQRHILTADEIANLTEQAERDLPVRTAHWASRMGVQPTGVRITAAATRWGSCSAKNRICYSFRVMLLPEALRGYIVVHELSHIRQKNHSANFYAEGTRYLPDFVLRRKELRAWERAHPLG
;
A
#
# COMPACT_ATOMS: atom_id res chain seq x y z
N HIS A 1 -22.33 18.55 26.01
CA HIS A 1 -21.19 19.44 25.78
C HIS A 1 -19.86 18.80 26.14
N GLN A 2 -19.80 18.07 27.26
CA GLN A 2 -18.58 17.37 27.61
C GLN A 2 -18.22 16.29 26.59
N ASP A 3 -19.20 15.57 26.09
CA ASP A 3 -18.98 14.55 25.08
C ASP A 3 -18.40 15.14 23.80
N TRP A 4 -18.89 16.33 23.40
CA TRP A 4 -18.36 17.02 22.22
C TRP A 4 -16.90 17.45 22.43
N ILE A 5 -16.58 18.01 23.60
CA ILE A 5 -15.24 18.43 23.94
C ILE A 5 -14.28 17.23 23.95
N GLN A 6 -14.69 16.13 24.57
CA GLN A 6 -13.87 14.91 24.60
C GLN A 6 -13.65 14.34 23.20
N THR A 7 -14.67 14.41 22.33
CA THR A 7 -14.55 13.98 20.94
C THR A 7 -13.55 14.84 20.19
N GLN A 8 -13.57 16.17 20.40
CA GLN A 8 -12.62 17.07 19.77
C GLN A 8 -11.19 16.82 20.24
N ILE A 9 -10.99 16.62 21.53
CA ILE A 9 -9.68 16.29 22.10
C ILE A 9 -9.18 14.97 21.52
N ALA A 10 -10.02 13.94 21.47
CA ALA A 10 -9.67 12.65 20.91
C ALA A 10 -9.27 12.76 19.44
N ARG A 11 -10.00 13.56 18.65
CA ARG A 11 -9.68 13.80 17.25
C ARG A 11 -8.34 14.52 17.08
N GLN A 12 -8.08 15.53 17.90
CA GLN A 12 -6.81 16.26 17.84
C GLN A 12 -5.64 15.38 18.25
N THR A 13 -5.80 14.56 19.27
CA THR A 13 -4.78 13.63 19.73
C THR A 13 -4.51 12.57 18.64
N ALA A 14 -5.57 12.00 18.06
CA ALA A 14 -5.44 11.03 16.98
C ALA A 14 -4.77 11.64 15.76
N ARG A 15 -5.14 12.88 15.40
CA ARG A 15 -4.55 13.58 14.27
C ARG A 15 -3.07 13.87 14.51
N ALA A 16 -2.69 14.27 15.71
CA ALA A 16 -1.30 14.52 16.07
C ALA A 16 -0.50 13.22 16.00
N ALA A 17 -1.05 12.11 16.48
CA ALA A 17 -0.40 10.81 16.40
C ALA A 17 -0.25 10.33 14.94
N GLN A 18 -1.26 10.59 14.10
CA GLN A 18 -1.24 10.21 12.70
C GLN A 18 -0.25 11.03 11.86
N ARG A 19 0.10 12.22 12.35
CA ARG A 19 1.10 13.07 11.73
C ARG A 19 2.50 12.83 12.27
N HIS A 20 2.69 11.72 12.98
CA HIS A 20 3.99 11.38 13.51
C HIS A 20 5.03 11.31 12.40
N ILE A 21 6.09 12.08 12.56
CA ILE A 21 7.22 12.05 11.63
C ILE A 21 8.10 10.87 12.02
N LEU A 22 8.34 9.99 11.06
CA LEU A 22 9.16 8.80 11.29
C LEU A 22 10.60 9.20 11.55
N THR A 23 11.21 8.60 12.57
CA THR A 23 12.63 8.75 12.85
C THR A 23 13.45 7.94 11.86
N ALA A 24 14.76 8.23 11.78
CA ALA A 24 15.67 7.46 10.94
C ALA A 24 15.67 5.97 11.31
N ASP A 25 15.60 5.66 12.60
CA ASP A 25 15.55 4.27 13.08
C ASP A 25 14.24 3.58 12.67
N GLU A 26 13.11 4.29 12.77
CA GLU A 26 11.83 3.76 12.35
C GLU A 26 11.81 3.48 10.84
N ILE A 27 12.35 4.40 10.04
CA ILE A 27 12.46 4.22 8.58
C ILE A 27 13.34 3.01 8.25
N ALA A 28 14.50 2.89 8.91
CA ALA A 28 15.40 1.76 8.70
C ALA A 28 14.71 0.43 9.03
N ASN A 29 13.96 0.40 10.12
CA ASN A 29 13.22 -0.79 10.57
C ASN A 29 12.13 -1.18 9.58
N LEU A 30 11.33 -0.21 9.14
CA LEU A 30 10.27 -0.44 8.16
C LEU A 30 10.84 -0.88 6.81
N THR A 31 11.97 -0.30 6.40
CA THR A 31 12.65 -0.68 5.16
C THR A 31 13.12 -2.13 5.22
N GLU A 32 13.71 -2.53 6.33
CA GLU A 32 14.15 -3.91 6.54
C GLU A 32 12.96 -4.88 6.51
N GLN A 33 11.86 -4.54 7.18
CA GLN A 33 10.64 -5.33 7.13
C GLN A 33 10.09 -5.45 5.71
N ALA A 34 10.07 -4.35 4.96
CA ALA A 34 9.60 -4.34 3.59
C ALA A 34 10.45 -5.22 2.69
N GLU A 35 11.77 -5.18 2.85
CA GLU A 35 12.71 -6.01 2.07
C GLU A 35 12.53 -7.50 2.35
N ARG A 36 12.06 -7.88 3.52
CA ARG A 36 11.76 -9.26 3.88
C ARG A 36 10.37 -9.69 3.41
N ASP A 37 9.36 -8.84 3.60
CA ASP A 37 7.97 -9.20 3.36
C ASP A 37 7.56 -9.07 1.89
N LEU A 38 7.84 -7.92 1.27
CA LEU A 38 7.24 -7.59 -0.02
C LEU A 38 7.75 -8.44 -1.18
N PRO A 39 9.03 -8.81 -1.28
CA PRO A 39 9.46 -9.72 -2.34
C PRO A 39 8.79 -11.08 -2.26
N VAL A 40 8.64 -11.63 -1.05
CA VAL A 40 7.98 -12.93 -0.83
C VAL A 40 6.50 -12.85 -1.19
N ARG A 41 5.83 -11.80 -0.72
CA ARG A 41 4.41 -11.56 -1.01
C ARG A 41 4.20 -11.36 -2.51
N THR A 42 5.09 -10.64 -3.17
CA THR A 42 5.05 -10.41 -4.62
C THR A 42 5.20 -11.74 -5.38
N ALA A 43 6.16 -12.56 -4.99
CA ALA A 43 6.37 -13.87 -5.62
C ALA A 43 5.15 -14.77 -5.49
N HIS A 44 4.52 -14.77 -4.32
CA HIS A 44 3.29 -15.53 -4.06
C HIS A 44 2.16 -15.12 -5.01
N TRP A 45 1.88 -13.82 -5.10
CA TRP A 45 0.81 -13.33 -5.97
C TRP A 45 1.17 -13.43 -7.45
N ALA A 46 2.42 -13.17 -7.82
CA ALA A 46 2.87 -13.30 -9.20
C ALA A 46 2.68 -14.72 -9.72
N SER A 47 2.99 -15.71 -8.88
CA SER A 47 2.77 -17.12 -9.22
C SER A 47 1.29 -17.42 -9.47
N ARG A 48 0.41 -16.94 -8.59
CA ARG A 48 -1.03 -17.14 -8.73
C ARG A 48 -1.60 -16.42 -9.95
N MET A 49 -1.08 -15.24 -10.26
CA MET A 49 -1.55 -14.42 -11.39
C MET A 49 -0.91 -14.84 -12.71
N GLY A 50 0.11 -15.67 -12.67
CA GLY A 50 0.81 -16.10 -13.88
C GLY A 50 1.58 -14.97 -14.56
N VAL A 51 2.12 -14.03 -13.78
CA VAL A 51 2.91 -12.92 -14.29
C VAL A 51 4.32 -12.98 -13.73
N GLN A 52 5.28 -12.37 -14.42
CA GLN A 52 6.67 -12.35 -13.99
C GLN A 52 7.17 -10.91 -13.91
N PRO A 53 7.26 -10.34 -12.69
CA PRO A 53 7.96 -9.07 -12.52
C PRO A 53 9.45 -9.24 -12.77
N THR A 54 10.10 -8.22 -13.29
CA THR A 54 11.54 -8.26 -13.58
C THR A 54 12.38 -7.99 -12.34
N GLY A 55 11.78 -7.51 -11.29
CA GLY A 55 12.46 -7.27 -10.02
C GLY A 55 11.54 -6.55 -9.04
N VAL A 56 11.92 -6.56 -7.77
CA VAL A 56 11.22 -5.86 -6.69
C VAL A 56 12.22 -4.94 -6.00
N ARG A 57 11.86 -3.68 -5.82
CA ARG A 57 12.71 -2.70 -5.15
C ARG A 57 11.90 -1.96 -4.09
N ILE A 58 12.52 -1.72 -2.94
CA ILE A 58 11.94 -0.92 -1.87
C ILE A 58 12.50 0.48 -1.97
N THR A 59 11.64 1.48 -1.88
CA THR A 59 11.97 2.90 -2.03
C THR A 59 11.54 3.69 -0.80
N ALA A 60 11.95 4.95 -0.76
CA ALA A 60 11.54 5.89 0.27
C ALA A 60 10.47 6.88 -0.24
N ALA A 61 9.72 6.50 -1.27
CA ALA A 61 8.68 7.37 -1.83
C ALA A 61 7.64 7.73 -0.78
N ALA A 62 7.27 9.02 -0.73
CA ALA A 62 6.33 9.54 0.26
C ALA A 62 4.91 9.72 -0.31
N THR A 63 4.78 9.83 -1.63
CA THR A 63 3.52 10.20 -2.29
C THR A 63 2.82 9.06 -3.00
N ARG A 64 3.42 7.89 -3.04
CA ARG A 64 2.83 6.70 -3.66
C ARG A 64 3.28 5.44 -2.93
N TRP A 65 2.41 4.45 -2.90
CA TRP A 65 2.67 3.16 -2.26
C TRP A 65 3.56 2.26 -3.10
N GLY A 66 3.38 2.29 -4.42
CA GLY A 66 4.15 1.46 -5.32
C GLY A 66 4.06 1.93 -6.76
N SER A 67 4.75 1.24 -7.62
CA SER A 67 4.74 1.48 -9.07
C SER A 67 5.14 0.23 -9.83
N CYS A 68 4.71 0.18 -11.10
CA CYS A 68 5.14 -0.85 -12.04
C CYS A 68 5.70 -0.14 -13.26
N SER A 69 6.96 -0.39 -13.58
CA SER A 69 7.61 0.25 -14.74
C SER A 69 7.14 -0.39 -16.05
N ALA A 70 7.44 0.27 -17.16
CA ALA A 70 7.17 -0.28 -18.49
C ALA A 70 7.87 -1.63 -18.71
N LYS A 71 8.96 -1.87 -18.00
CA LYS A 71 9.73 -3.13 -18.07
C LYS A 71 9.32 -4.12 -16.98
N ASN A 72 8.18 -3.86 -16.30
CA ASN A 72 7.60 -4.75 -15.28
C ASN A 72 8.44 -4.88 -14.01
N ARG A 73 9.23 -3.87 -13.67
CA ARG A 73 9.87 -3.76 -12.37
C ARG A 73 8.87 -3.19 -11.38
N ILE A 74 8.73 -3.85 -10.25
CA ILE A 74 7.81 -3.40 -9.19
C ILE A 74 8.63 -2.67 -8.13
N CYS A 75 8.17 -1.48 -7.76
CA CYS A 75 8.74 -0.71 -6.66
C CYS A 75 7.67 -0.53 -5.59
N TYR A 76 8.06 -0.64 -4.32
CA TYR A 76 7.17 -0.36 -3.19
C TYR A 76 7.86 0.61 -2.26
N SER A 77 7.08 1.55 -1.72
CA SER A 77 7.57 2.36 -0.60
C SER A 77 7.66 1.50 0.66
N PHE A 78 8.65 1.75 1.51
CA PHE A 78 8.70 1.12 2.83
C PHE A 78 7.42 1.38 3.63
N ARG A 79 6.71 2.46 3.32
CA ARG A 79 5.46 2.86 3.98
C ARG A 79 4.33 1.85 3.81
N VAL A 80 4.44 0.95 2.84
CA VAL A 80 3.49 -0.16 2.69
C VAL A 80 3.40 -0.98 3.98
N MET A 81 4.49 -1.05 4.74
CA MET A 81 4.53 -1.79 6.01
C MET A 81 3.74 -1.12 7.13
N LEU A 82 3.31 0.12 6.94
CA LEU A 82 2.40 0.81 7.87
C LEU A 82 0.94 0.38 7.67
N LEU A 83 0.63 -0.21 6.51
CA LEU A 83 -0.73 -0.60 6.18
C LEU A 83 -1.14 -1.91 6.88
N PRO A 84 -2.44 -2.09 7.16
CA PRO A 84 -2.96 -3.40 7.53
C PRO A 84 -2.63 -4.44 6.47
N GLU A 85 -2.51 -5.69 6.88
CA GLU A 85 -2.07 -6.78 6.00
C GLU A 85 -2.94 -6.92 4.74
N ALA A 86 -4.26 -6.77 4.89
CA ALA A 86 -5.18 -6.83 3.75
C ALA A 86 -4.87 -5.79 2.69
N LEU A 87 -4.45 -4.59 3.11
CA LEU A 87 -4.10 -3.51 2.20
C LEU A 87 -2.71 -3.69 1.59
N ARG A 88 -1.79 -4.36 2.30
CA ARG A 88 -0.49 -4.74 1.71
C ARG A 88 -0.71 -5.69 0.53
N GLY A 89 -1.57 -6.69 0.70
CA GLY A 89 -1.94 -7.60 -0.37
C GLY A 89 -2.57 -6.88 -1.55
N TYR A 90 -3.43 -5.91 -1.27
CA TYR A 90 -4.04 -5.08 -2.32
C TYR A 90 -2.99 -4.33 -3.13
N ILE A 91 -2.01 -3.69 -2.47
CA ILE A 91 -0.94 -2.95 -3.17
C ILE A 91 -0.17 -3.89 -4.10
N VAL A 92 0.18 -5.07 -3.63
CA VAL A 92 0.93 -6.05 -4.43
C VAL A 92 0.13 -6.47 -5.67
N VAL A 93 -1.15 -6.83 -5.49
CA VAL A 93 -2.01 -7.23 -6.63
C VAL A 93 -2.23 -6.06 -7.58
N HIS A 94 -2.38 -4.84 -7.04
CA HIS A 94 -2.52 -3.63 -7.85
C HIS A 94 -1.31 -3.46 -8.79
N GLU A 95 -0.09 -3.52 -8.25
CA GLU A 95 1.10 -3.34 -9.07
C GLU A 95 1.32 -4.49 -10.05
N LEU A 96 1.08 -5.72 -9.64
CA LEU A 96 1.20 -6.88 -10.52
C LEU A 96 0.16 -6.86 -11.65
N SER A 97 -1.03 -6.32 -11.38
CA SER A 97 -2.06 -6.18 -12.41
C SER A 97 -1.61 -5.25 -13.54
N HIS A 98 -0.75 -4.28 -13.23
CA HIS A 98 -0.17 -3.39 -14.23
C HIS A 98 0.77 -4.08 -15.20
N ILE A 99 1.23 -5.29 -14.92
CA ILE A 99 2.04 -6.05 -15.88
C ILE A 99 1.21 -6.33 -17.13
N ARG A 100 -0.07 -6.68 -16.97
CA ARG A 100 -0.99 -6.94 -18.08
C ARG A 100 -1.75 -5.69 -18.53
N GLN A 101 -2.09 -4.81 -17.60
CA GLN A 101 -2.94 -3.65 -17.86
C GLN A 101 -2.25 -2.39 -17.33
N LYS A 102 -1.58 -1.66 -18.18
CA LYS A 102 -0.76 -0.49 -17.78
C LYS A 102 -1.62 0.69 -17.30
N ASN A 103 -2.86 0.81 -17.77
CA ASN A 103 -3.77 1.88 -17.39
C ASN A 103 -4.79 1.41 -16.36
N HIS A 104 -5.35 2.34 -15.58
CA HIS A 104 -6.43 2.04 -14.64
C HIS A 104 -7.79 1.97 -15.37
N SER A 105 -7.87 1.13 -16.37
CA SER A 105 -9.08 0.90 -17.17
C SER A 105 -9.97 -0.15 -16.50
N ALA A 106 -11.17 -0.39 -17.08
CA ALA A 106 -12.04 -1.48 -16.64
C ALA A 106 -11.32 -2.82 -16.66
N ASN A 107 -10.45 -3.06 -17.64
CA ASN A 107 -9.68 -4.29 -17.75
C ASN A 107 -8.68 -4.45 -16.60
N PHE A 108 -8.11 -3.33 -16.11
CA PHE A 108 -7.25 -3.36 -14.95
C PHE A 108 -8.01 -3.84 -13.70
N TYR A 109 -9.19 -3.26 -13.46
CA TYR A 109 -10.00 -3.66 -12.29
C TYR A 109 -10.50 -5.10 -12.41
N ALA A 110 -10.83 -5.55 -13.61
CA ALA A 110 -11.20 -6.94 -13.86
C ALA A 110 -10.03 -7.89 -13.56
N GLU A 111 -8.81 -7.51 -13.94
CA GLU A 111 -7.61 -8.29 -13.66
C GLU A 111 -7.39 -8.43 -12.15
N GLY A 112 -7.43 -7.31 -11.42
CA GLY A 112 -7.26 -7.34 -9.96
C GLY A 112 -8.35 -8.15 -9.26
N THR A 113 -9.60 -7.96 -9.65
CA THR A 113 -10.74 -8.64 -9.05
C THR A 113 -10.72 -10.15 -9.31
N ARG A 114 -10.16 -10.58 -10.43
CA ARG A 114 -10.04 -12.00 -10.76
C ARG A 114 -9.28 -12.78 -9.69
N TYR A 115 -8.24 -12.19 -9.12
CA TYR A 115 -7.39 -12.84 -8.13
C TYR A 115 -7.69 -12.40 -6.71
N LEU A 116 -8.30 -11.22 -6.54
CA LEU A 116 -8.66 -10.65 -5.25
C LEU A 116 -10.09 -10.16 -5.36
N PRO A 117 -11.10 -10.99 -5.00
CA PRO A 117 -12.51 -10.68 -5.25
C PRO A 117 -12.97 -9.34 -4.67
N ASP A 118 -12.40 -8.91 -3.56
CA ASP A 118 -12.71 -7.63 -2.91
C ASP A 118 -11.74 -6.49 -3.30
N PHE A 119 -11.10 -6.61 -4.45
CA PHE A 119 -10.10 -5.66 -4.96
C PHE A 119 -10.61 -4.20 -4.94
N VAL A 120 -11.81 -3.98 -5.48
CA VAL A 120 -12.40 -2.63 -5.53
C VAL A 120 -12.75 -2.12 -4.12
N LEU A 121 -13.23 -3.00 -3.24
CA LEU A 121 -13.51 -2.64 -1.86
C LEU A 121 -12.23 -2.25 -1.12
N ARG A 122 -11.17 -2.99 -1.30
CA ARG A 122 -9.88 -2.68 -0.66
C ARG A 122 -9.31 -1.36 -1.15
N ARG A 123 -9.53 -1.00 -2.41
CA ARG A 123 -9.16 0.33 -2.92
C ARG A 123 -9.85 1.43 -2.12
N LYS A 124 -11.15 1.28 -1.84
CA LYS A 124 -11.91 2.22 -1.02
C LYS A 124 -11.39 2.27 0.41
N GLU A 125 -11.06 1.12 0.97
CA GLU A 125 -10.49 1.01 2.31
C GLU A 125 -9.14 1.70 2.40
N LEU A 126 -8.30 1.58 1.38
CA LEU A 126 -7.02 2.28 1.32
C LEU A 126 -7.23 3.79 1.31
N ARG A 127 -8.18 4.28 0.51
CA ARG A 127 -8.52 5.70 0.47
C ARG A 127 -8.97 6.20 1.84
N ALA A 128 -9.80 5.42 2.54
CA ALA A 128 -10.24 5.76 3.89
C ALA A 128 -9.06 5.76 4.87
N TRP A 129 -8.17 4.79 4.76
CA TRP A 129 -6.97 4.72 5.59
C TRP A 129 -6.08 5.95 5.37
N GLU A 130 -5.86 6.31 4.12
CA GLU A 130 -5.05 7.50 3.77
C GLU A 130 -5.62 8.78 4.37
N ARG A 131 -6.94 8.95 4.34
CA ARG A 131 -7.60 10.13 4.93
C ARG A 131 -7.46 10.15 6.45
N ALA A 132 -7.48 8.97 7.08
CA ALA A 132 -7.32 8.85 8.53
C ALA A 132 -5.85 8.98 8.98
N HIS A 133 -4.89 8.80 8.07
CA HIS A 133 -3.46 8.80 8.38
C HIS A 133 -2.71 9.75 7.43
N PRO A 134 -2.97 11.06 7.49
CA PRO A 134 -2.30 11.99 6.59
C PRO A 134 -0.78 11.97 6.80
N LEU A 135 -0.06 11.94 5.70
CA LEU A 135 1.40 11.96 5.70
C LEU A 135 1.87 13.41 5.85
N GLY A 136 2.49 13.69 6.99
CA GLY A 136 3.17 14.96 7.25
C GLY A 136 2.35 16.17 7.33
#